data_9e856c23543dbb4de8c7e1ce6a31eef1
#
_entry.id   9e856c23543dbb4de8c7e1ce6a31eef1
#
_cell.length_a   1.000
_cell.length_b   1.000
_cell.length_c   1.000
_cell.angle_alpha   90.00
_cell.angle_beta   90.00
_cell.angle_gamma   90.00
#
_symmetry.space_group_name_H-M   'P 1'
#
loop_
_entity.id
_entity.type
_entity.pdbx_description
1 polymer ?
#
loop_
_entity_poly.entity_id
_entity_poly.type
_entity_poly.pdbx_seq_one_letter_code
_entity_poly.pdbx_strand_id
1 'polypeptide(L)'
;MKNMLRALGALTLAASAFAASLPCAHAADKVVLGVAIPTADHGFTGGIVWWANEAKKELEKAHPDLKVIVKTAGTAPEQANQLQDLVTVNKINALVIFPQESASLTQPVAQVKKKGVYVTVVDRGLTDPSAQDAYVAGDNTAFGKIPAEYIAKTLNGKGDIVALRGIPTTLDNERWTAFEGVIKQHPDMKILDAKYANWNRDDAFKVMQDYLTRFKHIDAVWAADDDMMVGVLKAIDQAKRTDVKIVFGGAGSKEAVKRIMDGDKRVQADVSYSPKFIYDAIKLTAEARLKGDKLPPTTIIPSVLITKDNAKQFYFPNSPF
;
A
#
# COMPACT_ATOMS: atom_id res chain seq x y z
N MET A 1 -103.79 10.10 -18.74
CA MET A 1 -103.71 8.63 -18.73
C MET A 1 -102.26 8.21 -18.91
N LYS A 2 -101.77 7.51 -17.90
CA LYS A 2 -100.76 6.43 -17.95
C LYS A 2 -99.40 6.81 -18.58
N ASN A 3 -98.21 6.57 -18.06
CA ASN A 3 -97.79 5.81 -16.91
C ASN A 3 -96.33 6.34 -16.54
N MET A 4 -96.08 6.38 -15.27
CA MET A 4 -94.73 6.48 -14.69
C MET A 4 -93.91 5.21 -14.98
N LEU A 5 -92.70 5.31 -15.26
CA LEU A 5 -91.71 4.28 -14.93
C LEU A 5 -90.40 4.90 -14.43
N ARG A 6 -90.06 4.48 -13.23
CA ARG A 6 -88.84 4.84 -12.49
C ARG A 6 -87.67 4.09 -13.08
N ALA A 7 -86.53 4.79 -13.25
CA ALA A 7 -85.28 4.11 -13.42
C ALA A 7 -84.28 4.52 -12.29
N LEU A 8 -83.99 3.55 -11.41
CA LEU A 8 -82.91 3.67 -10.39
C LEU A 8 -81.57 3.58 -11.10
N GLY A 9 -80.78 4.62 -10.96
CA GLY A 9 -79.40 4.57 -11.37
C GLY A 9 -78.53 4.07 -10.20
N ALA A 10 -77.87 2.94 -10.38
CA ALA A 10 -76.91 2.40 -9.45
C ALA A 10 -75.52 3.12 -9.66
N LEU A 11 -75.10 3.86 -8.65
CA LEU A 11 -73.76 4.42 -8.59
C LEU A 11 -72.75 3.31 -8.14
N THR A 12 -71.94 2.77 -9.05
CA THR A 12 -70.86 1.89 -8.73
C THR A 12 -69.66 2.75 -8.41
N LEU A 13 -69.24 2.81 -7.10
CA LEU A 13 -67.98 3.34 -6.64
C LEU A 13 -66.83 2.37 -7.05
N ALA A 14 -66.03 2.76 -8.05
CA ALA A 14 -64.76 2.08 -8.35
C ALA A 14 -63.72 2.56 -7.35
N ALA A 15 -63.43 1.78 -6.31
CA ALA A 15 -62.31 1.97 -5.42
C ALA A 15 -61.04 1.51 -6.15
N SER A 16 -60.29 2.46 -6.73
CA SER A 16 -58.96 2.22 -7.28
C SER A 16 -57.98 2.01 -6.12
N ALA A 17 -57.64 0.76 -5.83
CA ALA A 17 -56.56 0.40 -4.92
C ALA A 17 -55.21 0.82 -5.54
N PHE A 18 -54.69 1.97 -5.16
CA PHE A 18 -53.31 2.35 -5.40
C PHE A 18 -52.43 1.47 -4.50
N ALA A 19 -51.98 0.33 -5.03
CA ALA A 19 -50.91 -0.44 -4.40
C ALA A 19 -49.61 0.39 -4.51
N ALA A 20 -49.31 1.18 -3.50
CA ALA A 20 -48.01 1.79 -3.35
C ALA A 20 -46.99 0.64 -3.16
N SER A 21 -46.27 0.31 -4.23
CA SER A 21 -45.07 -0.52 -4.14
C SER A 21 -44.03 0.24 -3.31
N LEU A 22 -44.04 -0.04 -2.01
CA LEU A 22 -42.93 0.34 -1.14
C LEU A 22 -41.67 -0.27 -1.75
N PRO A 23 -40.61 0.53 -2.03
CA PRO A 23 -39.33 -0.05 -2.40
C PRO A 23 -38.93 -0.98 -1.26
N CYS A 24 -38.76 -2.27 -1.58
CA CYS A 24 -38.20 -3.23 -0.66
C CYS A 24 -36.80 -2.70 -0.32
N ALA A 25 -36.66 -2.10 0.85
CA ALA A 25 -35.35 -1.76 1.38
C ALA A 25 -34.64 -3.12 1.52
N HIS A 26 -33.77 -3.44 0.56
CA HIS A 26 -32.80 -4.52 0.74
C HIS A 26 -32.04 -4.15 2.01
N ALA A 27 -32.21 -4.93 3.06
CA ALA A 27 -31.31 -4.89 4.19
C ALA A 27 -29.90 -5.07 3.60
N ALA A 28 -29.06 -4.05 3.71
CA ALA A 28 -27.71 -4.14 3.19
C ALA A 28 -27.08 -5.38 3.81
N ASP A 29 -26.64 -6.32 2.96
CA ASP A 29 -26.02 -7.54 3.45
C ASP A 29 -24.83 -7.15 4.34
N LYS A 30 -24.80 -7.72 5.55
CA LYS A 30 -23.73 -7.45 6.51
C LYS A 30 -22.36 -7.73 5.88
N VAL A 31 -21.52 -6.72 5.81
CA VAL A 31 -20.17 -6.87 5.26
C VAL A 31 -19.24 -7.47 6.32
N VAL A 32 -18.70 -8.64 6.03
CA VAL A 32 -17.64 -9.27 6.83
C VAL A 32 -16.37 -9.24 6.02
N LEU A 33 -15.49 -8.28 6.34
CA LEU A 33 -14.25 -8.02 5.63
C LEU A 33 -13.08 -8.73 6.32
N GLY A 34 -12.46 -9.70 5.65
CA GLY A 34 -11.18 -10.27 6.05
C GLY A 34 -10.03 -9.38 5.60
N VAL A 35 -9.03 -9.22 6.45
CA VAL A 35 -7.77 -8.54 6.14
C VAL A 35 -6.64 -9.49 6.45
N ALA A 36 -5.90 -9.95 5.43
CA ALA A 36 -4.79 -10.90 5.54
C ALA A 36 -3.48 -10.21 5.13
N ILE A 37 -2.60 -9.96 6.09
CA ILE A 37 -1.39 -9.15 5.92
C ILE A 37 -0.15 -9.83 6.52
N PRO A 38 1.08 -9.44 6.13
CA PRO A 38 2.30 -9.88 6.80
C PRO A 38 2.33 -9.55 8.29
N THR A 39 3.06 -10.33 9.07
CA THR A 39 3.37 -9.99 10.46
C THR A 39 4.31 -8.79 10.54
N ALA A 40 4.35 -8.13 11.69
CA ALA A 40 5.24 -6.99 11.96
C ALA A 40 6.67 -7.48 12.25
N ASP A 41 7.49 -7.68 11.24
CA ASP A 41 8.88 -8.15 11.33
C ASP A 41 9.92 -7.05 11.06
N HIS A 42 9.51 -5.91 10.49
CA HIS A 42 10.32 -4.70 10.29
C HIS A 42 9.43 -3.45 10.31
N GLY A 43 10.04 -2.26 10.23
CA GLY A 43 9.33 -0.99 10.42
C GLY A 43 8.11 -0.83 9.50
N PHE A 44 8.27 -1.08 8.20
CA PHE A 44 7.18 -0.93 7.23
C PHE A 44 6.01 -1.89 7.51
N THR A 45 6.27 -3.19 7.74
CA THR A 45 5.19 -4.16 8.08
C THR A 45 4.56 -3.87 9.45
N GLY A 46 5.33 -3.33 10.39
CA GLY A 46 4.80 -2.79 11.65
C GLY A 46 3.79 -1.67 11.40
N GLY A 47 4.10 -0.76 10.47
CA GLY A 47 3.18 0.27 10.00
C GLY A 47 1.92 -0.30 9.33
N ILE A 48 2.07 -1.31 8.49
CA ILE A 48 0.93 -2.02 7.85
C ILE A 48 -0.03 -2.57 8.90
N VAL A 49 0.49 -3.30 9.89
CA VAL A 49 -0.35 -3.90 10.96
C VAL A 49 -1.04 -2.80 11.78
N TRP A 50 -0.34 -1.74 12.10
CA TRP A 50 -0.90 -0.61 12.86
C TRP A 50 -2.04 0.06 12.09
N TRP A 51 -1.81 0.44 10.82
CA TRP A 51 -2.82 1.09 9.99
C TRP A 51 -4.02 0.20 9.68
N ALA A 52 -3.83 -1.12 9.54
CA ALA A 52 -4.94 -2.06 9.36
C ALA A 52 -5.85 -2.10 10.61
N ASN A 53 -5.28 -2.03 11.81
CA ASN A 53 -6.05 -1.99 13.06
C ASN A 53 -6.74 -0.64 13.28
N GLU A 54 -6.10 0.48 12.89
CA GLU A 54 -6.76 1.80 12.93
C GLU A 54 -7.94 1.85 11.94
N ALA A 55 -7.79 1.31 10.71
CA ALA A 55 -8.90 1.18 9.76
C ALA A 55 -10.06 0.37 10.35
N LYS A 56 -9.76 -0.81 10.93
CA LYS A 56 -10.76 -1.64 11.60
C LYS A 56 -11.53 -0.84 12.66
N LYS A 57 -10.83 -0.19 13.56
CA LYS A 57 -11.40 0.56 14.69
C LYS A 57 -12.32 1.69 14.21
N GLU A 58 -11.86 2.46 13.22
CA GLU A 58 -12.62 3.59 12.67
C GLU A 58 -13.86 3.12 11.91
N LEU A 59 -13.68 2.13 11.03
CA LEU A 59 -14.76 1.68 10.16
C LEU A 59 -15.84 0.91 10.91
N GLU A 60 -15.51 0.04 11.86
CA GLU A 60 -16.51 -0.65 12.70
C GLU A 60 -17.29 0.34 13.59
N LYS A 61 -16.66 1.44 14.00
CA LYS A 61 -17.35 2.52 14.73
C LYS A 61 -18.32 3.29 13.84
N ALA A 62 -17.94 3.55 12.58
CA ALA A 62 -18.74 4.31 11.63
C ALA A 62 -19.88 3.48 11.02
N HIS A 63 -19.70 2.17 10.89
CA HIS A 63 -20.62 1.26 10.18
C HIS A 63 -20.94 0.04 11.04
N PRO A 64 -22.04 0.03 11.80
CA PRO A 64 -22.43 -1.10 12.67
C PRO A 64 -22.66 -2.43 11.93
N ASP A 65 -22.97 -2.38 10.62
CA ASP A 65 -23.16 -3.54 9.75
C ASP A 65 -21.86 -4.08 9.14
N LEU A 66 -20.71 -3.47 9.46
CA LEU A 66 -19.41 -3.91 9.04
C LEU A 66 -18.68 -4.62 10.17
N LYS A 67 -18.09 -5.79 9.86
CA LYS A 67 -17.13 -6.48 10.73
C LYS A 67 -15.82 -6.62 9.98
N VAL A 68 -14.70 -6.20 10.59
CA VAL A 68 -13.35 -6.32 10.04
C VAL A 68 -12.55 -7.32 10.87
N ILE A 69 -11.94 -8.32 10.20
CA ILE A 69 -11.15 -9.37 10.82
C ILE A 69 -9.73 -9.30 10.29
N VAL A 70 -8.80 -8.81 11.10
CA VAL A 70 -7.38 -8.72 10.74
C VAL A 70 -6.66 -9.99 11.17
N LYS A 71 -5.90 -10.58 10.23
CA LYS A 71 -5.01 -11.72 10.45
C LYS A 71 -3.62 -11.38 9.92
N THR A 72 -2.61 -11.74 10.69
CA THR A 72 -1.20 -11.56 10.32
C THR A 72 -0.51 -12.92 10.18
N ALA A 73 0.36 -13.05 9.18
CA ALA A 73 1.10 -14.30 8.91
C ALA A 73 2.59 -14.01 8.71
N GLY A 74 3.46 -14.86 9.26
CA GLY A 74 4.91 -14.79 9.08
C GLY A 74 5.39 -15.50 7.81
N THR A 75 4.55 -16.38 7.23
CA THR A 75 4.90 -17.17 6.04
C THR A 75 3.71 -17.27 5.07
N ALA A 76 3.99 -17.55 3.80
CA ALA A 76 2.95 -17.76 2.80
C ALA A 76 2.05 -18.98 3.09
N PRO A 77 2.56 -20.14 3.54
CA PRO A 77 1.71 -21.27 3.96
C PRO A 77 0.77 -20.91 5.12
N GLU A 78 1.26 -20.18 6.12
CA GLU A 78 0.42 -19.71 7.22
C GLU A 78 -0.69 -18.77 6.70
N GLN A 79 -0.34 -17.83 5.82
CA GLN A 79 -1.32 -16.91 5.24
C GLN A 79 -2.37 -17.68 4.41
N ALA A 80 -1.97 -18.70 3.63
CA ALA A 80 -2.89 -19.56 2.89
C ALA A 80 -3.89 -20.30 3.80
N ASN A 81 -3.44 -20.82 4.95
CA ASN A 81 -4.30 -21.46 5.95
C ASN A 81 -5.29 -20.44 6.55
N GLN A 82 -4.82 -19.23 6.86
CA GLN A 82 -5.68 -18.17 7.38
C GLN A 82 -6.76 -17.73 6.39
N LEU A 83 -6.46 -17.74 5.08
CA LEU A 83 -7.49 -17.49 4.04
C LEU A 83 -8.61 -18.51 4.09
N GLN A 84 -8.30 -19.79 4.32
CA GLN A 84 -9.31 -20.85 4.48
C GLN A 84 -10.17 -20.59 5.72
N ASP A 85 -9.57 -20.24 6.86
CA ASP A 85 -10.28 -19.92 8.10
C ASP A 85 -11.18 -18.69 7.94
N LEU A 86 -10.68 -17.64 7.31
CA LEU A 86 -11.46 -16.44 7.02
C LEU A 86 -12.75 -16.77 6.25
N VAL A 87 -12.66 -17.67 5.27
CA VAL A 87 -13.84 -18.08 4.47
C VAL A 87 -14.71 -19.08 5.22
N THR A 88 -14.14 -20.12 5.82
CA THR A 88 -14.91 -21.26 6.37
C THR A 88 -15.45 -21.01 7.76
N VAL A 89 -14.68 -20.37 8.63
CA VAL A 89 -15.03 -20.07 10.02
C VAL A 89 -15.64 -18.67 10.14
N ASN A 90 -14.93 -17.66 9.62
CA ASN A 90 -15.34 -16.26 9.78
C ASN A 90 -16.43 -15.83 8.77
N LYS A 91 -16.67 -16.62 7.70
CA LYS A 91 -17.71 -16.35 6.69
C LYS A 91 -17.57 -14.97 6.06
N ILE A 92 -16.34 -14.57 5.70
CA ILE A 92 -16.11 -13.30 5.03
C ILE A 92 -16.78 -13.26 3.64
N ASN A 93 -17.25 -12.09 3.23
CA ASN A 93 -17.77 -11.83 1.88
C ASN A 93 -16.91 -10.80 1.11
N ALA A 94 -15.91 -10.20 1.78
CA ALA A 94 -14.87 -9.41 1.15
C ALA A 94 -13.50 -9.71 1.79
N LEU A 95 -12.44 -9.59 1.00
CA LEU A 95 -11.04 -9.80 1.41
C LEU A 95 -10.18 -8.63 0.94
N VAL A 96 -9.36 -8.11 1.84
CA VAL A 96 -8.18 -7.30 1.51
C VAL A 96 -6.96 -8.13 1.87
N ILE A 97 -6.10 -8.38 0.89
CA ILE A 97 -4.88 -9.17 1.10
C ILE A 97 -3.63 -8.43 0.63
N PHE A 98 -2.63 -8.33 1.51
CA PHE A 98 -1.25 -8.04 1.17
C PHE A 98 -0.48 -9.38 1.15
N PRO A 99 -0.21 -9.98 -0.02
CA PRO A 99 0.40 -11.29 -0.09
C PRO A 99 1.82 -11.31 0.48
N GLN A 100 2.16 -12.34 1.27
CA GLN A 100 3.55 -12.60 1.66
C GLN A 100 4.43 -12.84 0.44
N GLU A 101 3.92 -13.65 -0.49
CA GLU A 101 4.57 -13.97 -1.76
C GLU A 101 3.54 -14.07 -2.89
N SER A 102 3.86 -13.50 -4.04
CA SER A 102 2.94 -13.46 -5.18
C SER A 102 2.58 -14.85 -5.71
N ALA A 103 3.58 -15.70 -5.99
CA ALA A 103 3.37 -16.98 -6.65
C ALA A 103 2.61 -17.97 -5.76
N SER A 104 3.07 -18.19 -4.53
CA SER A 104 2.50 -19.18 -3.60
C SER A 104 1.09 -18.83 -3.13
N LEU A 105 0.70 -17.54 -3.15
CA LEU A 105 -0.63 -17.11 -2.73
C LEU A 105 -1.62 -16.92 -3.86
N THR A 106 -1.20 -16.95 -5.13
CA THR A 106 -2.12 -16.78 -6.26
C THR A 106 -3.25 -17.83 -6.25
N GLN A 107 -2.93 -19.11 -6.10
CA GLN A 107 -3.95 -20.17 -6.07
C GLN A 107 -4.84 -20.13 -4.83
N PRO A 108 -4.33 -19.97 -3.59
CA PRO A 108 -5.17 -19.76 -2.41
C PRO A 108 -6.16 -18.62 -2.57
N VAL A 109 -5.73 -17.46 -3.08
CA VAL A 109 -6.60 -16.30 -3.32
C VAL A 109 -7.66 -16.59 -4.38
N ALA A 110 -7.28 -17.26 -5.48
CA ALA A 110 -8.24 -17.67 -6.51
C ALA A 110 -9.33 -18.60 -5.95
N GLN A 111 -9.01 -19.48 -4.99
CA GLN A 111 -10.00 -20.31 -4.30
C GLN A 111 -10.96 -19.48 -3.43
N VAL A 112 -10.47 -18.45 -2.75
CA VAL A 112 -11.31 -17.51 -2.01
C VAL A 112 -12.30 -16.81 -2.94
N LYS A 113 -11.82 -16.28 -4.07
CA LYS A 113 -12.66 -15.62 -5.08
C LYS A 113 -13.71 -16.57 -5.66
N LYS A 114 -13.36 -17.82 -5.96
CA LYS A 114 -14.31 -18.84 -6.47
C LYS A 114 -15.46 -19.13 -5.50
N LYS A 115 -15.31 -18.83 -4.21
CA LYS A 115 -16.37 -18.96 -3.20
C LYS A 115 -17.26 -17.71 -3.11
N GLY A 116 -17.13 -16.77 -4.04
CA GLY A 116 -17.95 -15.55 -4.12
C GLY A 116 -17.48 -14.39 -3.24
N VAL A 117 -16.30 -14.51 -2.62
CA VAL A 117 -15.70 -13.43 -1.83
C VAL A 117 -15.11 -12.39 -2.78
N TYR A 118 -15.44 -11.11 -2.57
CA TYR A 118 -14.82 -10.00 -3.29
C TYR A 118 -13.37 -9.82 -2.85
N VAL A 119 -12.42 -9.77 -3.78
CA VAL A 119 -10.99 -9.78 -3.46
C VAL A 119 -10.30 -8.50 -3.92
N THR A 120 -9.75 -7.75 -2.96
CA THR A 120 -8.82 -6.64 -3.19
C THR A 120 -7.41 -7.08 -2.81
N VAL A 121 -6.50 -7.08 -3.78
CA VAL A 121 -5.07 -7.35 -3.56
C VAL A 121 -4.33 -6.05 -3.39
N VAL A 122 -3.38 -6.00 -2.46
CA VAL A 122 -2.66 -4.79 -2.09
C VAL A 122 -1.17 -4.99 -2.23
N ASP A 123 -0.48 -4.01 -2.80
CA ASP A 123 0.98 -3.88 -2.94
C ASP A 123 1.61 -4.99 -3.79
N ARG A 124 1.86 -6.16 -3.22
CA ARG A 124 2.41 -7.31 -3.96
C ARG A 124 1.32 -7.95 -4.79
N GLY A 125 1.39 -7.75 -6.12
CA GLY A 125 0.45 -8.35 -7.06
C GLY A 125 0.53 -9.88 -7.06
N LEU A 126 -0.53 -10.52 -7.53
CA LEU A 126 -0.54 -11.97 -7.81
C LEU A 126 0.06 -12.25 -9.19
N THR A 127 0.52 -13.49 -9.42
CA THR A 127 1.03 -13.92 -10.72
C THR A 127 -0.06 -14.10 -11.77
N ASP A 128 -1.32 -14.27 -11.32
CA ASP A 128 -2.52 -14.27 -12.15
C ASP A 128 -3.50 -13.20 -11.65
N PRO A 129 -3.63 -12.06 -12.36
CA PRO A 129 -4.55 -10.98 -11.97
C PRO A 129 -6.03 -11.38 -12.00
N SER A 130 -6.41 -12.49 -12.66
CA SER A 130 -7.80 -12.97 -12.66
C SER A 130 -8.26 -13.46 -11.29
N ALA A 131 -7.32 -13.75 -10.37
CA ALA A 131 -7.59 -14.17 -9.01
C ALA A 131 -8.11 -13.04 -8.08
N GLN A 132 -8.12 -11.78 -8.56
CA GLN A 132 -8.58 -10.61 -7.80
C GLN A 132 -9.71 -9.87 -8.52
N ASP A 133 -10.43 -9.02 -7.80
CA ASP A 133 -11.43 -8.10 -8.35
C ASP A 133 -10.88 -6.68 -8.44
N ALA A 134 -9.99 -6.32 -7.52
CA ALA A 134 -9.31 -5.02 -7.50
C ALA A 134 -7.85 -5.16 -7.04
N TYR A 135 -7.02 -4.25 -7.49
CA TYR A 135 -5.61 -4.11 -7.10
C TYR A 135 -5.36 -2.68 -6.63
N VAL A 136 -4.77 -2.54 -5.44
CA VAL A 136 -4.39 -1.24 -4.86
C VAL A 136 -2.92 -1.26 -4.53
N ALA A 137 -2.13 -0.39 -5.14
CA ALA A 137 -0.67 -0.33 -4.91
C ALA A 137 -0.14 1.10 -4.96
N GLY A 138 1.07 1.30 -4.47
CA GLY A 138 1.83 2.51 -4.70
C GLY A 138 2.45 2.55 -6.10
N ASP A 139 2.86 3.73 -6.54
CA ASP A 139 3.55 3.94 -7.82
C ASP A 139 5.04 3.59 -7.67
N ASN A 140 5.40 2.34 -7.97
CA ASN A 140 6.78 1.87 -7.88
C ASN A 140 7.70 2.50 -8.94
N THR A 141 7.18 2.84 -10.10
CA THR A 141 7.95 3.56 -11.13
C THR A 141 8.32 4.95 -10.64
N ALA A 142 7.36 5.72 -10.11
CA ALA A 142 7.63 7.02 -9.51
C ALA A 142 8.55 6.90 -8.28
N PHE A 143 8.39 5.85 -7.47
CA PHE A 143 9.25 5.59 -6.30
C PHE A 143 10.74 5.45 -6.68
N GLY A 144 11.06 4.83 -7.81
CA GLY A 144 12.43 4.74 -8.30
C GLY A 144 12.90 6.00 -9.03
N LYS A 145 12.01 6.65 -9.79
CA LYS A 145 12.32 7.83 -10.59
C LYS A 145 12.63 9.06 -9.74
N ILE A 146 11.82 9.33 -8.72
CA ILE A 146 11.92 10.53 -7.87
C ILE A 146 13.30 10.65 -7.18
N PRO A 147 13.83 9.63 -6.48
CA PRO A 147 15.16 9.73 -5.89
C PRO A 147 16.26 9.92 -6.92
N ALA A 148 16.17 9.28 -8.09
CA ALA A 148 17.16 9.45 -9.14
C ALA A 148 17.18 10.87 -9.70
N GLU A 149 16.01 11.47 -9.99
CA GLU A 149 15.88 12.87 -10.43
C GLU A 149 16.38 13.84 -9.36
N TYR A 150 16.05 13.59 -8.07
CA TYR A 150 16.53 14.43 -6.97
C TYR A 150 18.05 14.39 -6.83
N ILE A 151 18.64 13.19 -6.85
CA ILE A 151 20.10 13.00 -6.77
C ILE A 151 20.79 13.65 -7.97
N ALA A 152 20.29 13.40 -9.19
CA ALA A 152 20.85 13.99 -10.40
C ALA A 152 20.82 15.52 -10.37
N LYS A 153 19.70 16.10 -9.97
CA LYS A 153 19.56 17.56 -9.83
C LYS A 153 20.51 18.12 -8.77
N THR A 154 20.58 17.49 -7.60
CA THR A 154 21.39 17.97 -6.46
C THR A 154 22.90 17.88 -6.74
N LEU A 155 23.32 16.87 -7.49
CA LEU A 155 24.70 16.67 -7.91
C LEU A 155 25.05 17.34 -9.25
N ASN A 156 24.12 18.12 -9.83
CA ASN A 156 24.29 18.76 -11.14
C ASN A 156 24.66 17.77 -12.25
N GLY A 157 24.10 16.56 -12.23
CA GLY A 157 24.28 15.53 -13.22
C GLY A 157 25.65 14.85 -13.24
N LYS A 158 26.44 14.94 -12.12
CA LYS A 158 27.77 14.35 -12.03
C LYS A 158 28.02 13.78 -10.64
N GLY A 159 28.48 12.52 -10.53
CA GLY A 159 28.88 11.92 -9.25
C GLY A 159 28.84 10.41 -9.24
N ASP A 160 29.40 9.84 -8.20
CA ASP A 160 29.50 8.41 -7.93
C ASP A 160 28.40 7.99 -6.94
N ILE A 161 27.59 7.02 -7.35
CA ILE A 161 26.39 6.57 -6.62
C ILE A 161 26.53 5.10 -6.27
N VAL A 162 26.10 4.70 -5.08
CA VAL A 162 25.83 3.30 -4.73
C VAL A 162 24.35 3.13 -4.41
N ALA A 163 23.82 1.94 -4.68
CA ALA A 163 22.42 1.62 -4.41
C ALA A 163 22.29 0.37 -3.53
N LEU A 164 21.36 0.42 -2.60
CA LEU A 164 20.93 -0.72 -1.79
C LEU A 164 19.48 -1.04 -2.15
N ARG A 165 19.27 -2.24 -2.71
CA ARG A 165 17.98 -2.73 -3.16
C ARG A 165 17.29 -3.55 -2.07
N GLY A 166 15.98 -3.76 -2.21
CA GLY A 166 15.20 -4.57 -1.28
C GLY A 166 15.46 -6.07 -1.40
N ILE A 167 14.41 -6.85 -1.62
CA ILE A 167 14.47 -8.27 -1.99
C ILE A 167 14.15 -8.43 -3.49
N PRO A 168 14.62 -9.49 -4.16
CA PRO A 168 14.41 -9.68 -5.60
C PRO A 168 12.93 -10.01 -5.91
N THR A 169 12.13 -8.96 -6.11
CA THR A 169 10.71 -9.02 -6.46
C THR A 169 10.42 -8.18 -7.70
N THR A 170 9.24 -8.33 -8.29
CA THR A 170 8.79 -7.46 -9.40
C THR A 170 8.78 -5.99 -8.98
N LEU A 171 8.28 -5.69 -7.79
CA LEU A 171 8.23 -4.36 -7.18
C LEU A 171 9.62 -3.71 -7.09
N ASP A 172 10.62 -4.44 -6.56
CA ASP A 172 11.99 -3.93 -6.47
C ASP A 172 12.60 -3.72 -7.87
N ASN A 173 12.31 -4.62 -8.82
CA ASN A 173 12.78 -4.47 -10.20
C ASN A 173 12.16 -3.26 -10.90
N GLU A 174 10.90 -2.95 -10.68
CA GLU A 174 10.25 -1.74 -11.21
C GLU A 174 10.93 -0.47 -10.68
N ARG A 175 11.16 -0.40 -9.36
CA ARG A 175 11.86 0.71 -8.70
C ARG A 175 13.28 0.88 -9.25
N TRP A 176 14.02 -0.23 -9.32
CA TRP A 176 15.39 -0.23 -9.83
C TRP A 176 15.47 0.21 -11.30
N THR A 177 14.63 -0.34 -12.18
CA THR A 177 14.60 0.00 -13.60
C THR A 177 14.34 1.49 -13.80
N ALA A 178 13.41 2.05 -13.03
CA ALA A 178 13.09 3.48 -13.08
C ALA A 178 14.26 4.35 -12.58
N PHE A 179 14.90 3.98 -11.47
CA PHE A 179 16.06 4.68 -10.91
C PHE A 179 17.23 4.66 -11.90
N GLU A 180 17.64 3.47 -12.32
CA GLU A 180 18.77 3.28 -13.23
C GLU A 180 18.52 3.97 -14.58
N GLY A 181 17.27 3.94 -15.08
CA GLY A 181 16.89 4.60 -16.32
C GLY A 181 17.08 6.11 -16.30
N VAL A 182 16.83 6.77 -15.17
CA VAL A 182 17.10 8.21 -15.00
C VAL A 182 18.61 8.48 -14.91
N ILE A 183 19.35 7.72 -14.07
CA ILE A 183 20.79 7.95 -13.90
C ILE A 183 21.54 7.78 -15.23
N LYS A 184 21.16 6.81 -16.06
CA LYS A 184 21.77 6.59 -17.39
C LYS A 184 21.61 7.77 -18.35
N GLN A 185 20.69 8.69 -18.12
CA GLN A 185 20.56 9.91 -18.93
C GLN A 185 21.61 10.98 -18.60
N HIS A 186 22.38 10.77 -17.52
CA HIS A 186 23.44 11.67 -17.07
C HIS A 186 24.81 10.99 -17.24
N PRO A 187 25.55 11.25 -18.34
CA PRO A 187 26.78 10.50 -18.67
C PRO A 187 27.91 10.63 -17.64
N ASP A 188 27.91 11.71 -16.85
CA ASP A 188 28.90 11.96 -15.78
C ASP A 188 28.47 11.38 -14.41
N MET A 189 27.33 10.70 -14.32
CA MET A 189 26.89 9.97 -13.14
C MET A 189 27.18 8.48 -13.30
N LYS A 190 27.71 7.86 -12.26
CA LYS A 190 28.09 6.44 -12.26
C LYS A 190 27.45 5.71 -11.09
N ILE A 191 26.74 4.64 -11.38
CA ILE A 191 26.36 3.67 -10.36
C ILE A 191 27.53 2.73 -10.19
N LEU A 192 28.26 2.86 -9.08
CA LEU A 192 29.45 2.06 -8.77
C LEU A 192 29.10 0.62 -8.44
N ASP A 193 28.02 0.41 -7.72
CA ASP A 193 27.48 -0.93 -7.39
C ASP A 193 26.01 -0.81 -6.92
N ALA A 194 25.28 -1.94 -7.04
CA ALA A 194 23.92 -2.08 -6.53
C ALA A 194 23.73 -3.49 -5.94
N LYS A 195 23.46 -3.58 -4.64
CA LYS A 195 23.30 -4.84 -3.92
C LYS A 195 21.95 -4.91 -3.21
N TYR A 196 21.45 -6.13 -3.08
CA TYR A 196 20.30 -6.40 -2.20
C TYR A 196 20.70 -6.26 -0.73
N ALA A 197 19.87 -5.61 0.04
CA ALA A 197 19.98 -5.44 1.48
C ALA A 197 18.66 -5.72 2.20
N ASN A 198 17.74 -6.44 1.52
CA ASN A 198 16.57 -7.13 2.05
C ASN A 198 15.55 -6.25 2.79
N TRP A 199 15.53 -4.92 2.52
CA TRP A 199 14.78 -3.93 3.31
C TRP A 199 15.09 -4.04 4.81
N ASN A 200 16.32 -4.45 5.13
CA ASN A 200 16.76 -4.71 6.49
C ASN A 200 17.89 -3.76 6.89
N ARG A 201 17.77 -3.17 8.06
CA ARG A 201 18.70 -2.18 8.62
C ARG A 201 20.11 -2.73 8.82
N ASP A 202 20.23 -3.96 9.35
CA ASP A 202 21.53 -4.56 9.64
C ASP A 202 22.23 -5.08 8.38
N ASP A 203 21.46 -5.57 7.41
CA ASP A 203 22.02 -5.97 6.11
C ASP A 203 22.48 -4.75 5.32
N ALA A 204 21.69 -3.66 5.34
CA ALA A 204 22.10 -2.40 4.73
C ALA A 204 23.38 -1.83 5.36
N PHE A 205 23.50 -1.91 6.68
CA PHE A 205 24.72 -1.53 7.39
C PHE A 205 25.94 -2.31 6.87
N LYS A 206 25.85 -3.65 6.75
CA LYS A 206 26.94 -4.50 6.23
C LYS A 206 27.29 -4.19 4.78
N VAL A 207 26.28 -4.04 3.92
CA VAL A 207 26.48 -3.69 2.50
C VAL A 207 27.17 -2.33 2.38
N MET A 208 26.74 -1.34 3.17
CA MET A 208 27.37 -0.02 3.14
C MET A 208 28.81 -0.04 3.68
N GLN A 209 29.12 -0.84 4.70
CA GLN A 209 30.52 -1.03 5.15
C GLN A 209 31.42 -1.59 4.03
N ASP A 210 30.92 -2.57 3.26
CA ASP A 210 31.62 -3.09 2.09
C ASP A 210 31.86 -1.99 1.04
N TYR A 211 30.84 -1.19 0.73
CA TYR A 211 30.98 -0.08 -0.21
C TYR A 211 31.98 0.96 0.25
N LEU A 212 31.95 1.36 1.53
CA LEU A 212 32.88 2.33 2.10
C LEU A 212 34.34 1.84 2.10
N THR A 213 34.54 0.51 2.13
CA THR A 213 35.88 -0.11 2.03
C THR A 213 36.36 -0.17 0.58
N ARG A 214 35.50 -0.50 -0.36
CA ARG A 214 35.81 -0.70 -1.78
C ARG A 214 35.98 0.61 -2.54
N PHE A 215 35.16 1.62 -2.21
CA PHE A 215 35.07 2.86 -2.94
C PHE A 215 35.70 4.02 -2.12
N LYS A 216 36.71 4.65 -2.68
CA LYS A 216 37.41 5.78 -2.04
C LYS A 216 36.54 7.04 -1.98
N HIS A 217 35.58 7.15 -2.89
CA HIS A 217 34.65 8.28 -3.00
C HIS A 217 33.24 7.79 -3.36
N ILE A 218 32.24 8.37 -2.70
CA ILE A 218 30.79 8.15 -2.95
C ILE A 218 30.12 9.50 -2.74
N ASP A 219 29.41 10.02 -3.74
CA ASP A 219 28.65 11.27 -3.61
C ASP A 219 27.25 11.05 -3.03
N ALA A 220 26.58 9.98 -3.46
CA ALA A 220 25.20 9.68 -3.03
C ALA A 220 24.95 8.18 -2.81
N VAL A 221 24.03 7.90 -1.92
CA VAL A 221 23.49 6.56 -1.67
C VAL A 221 21.98 6.60 -1.88
N TRP A 222 21.45 5.71 -2.71
CA TRP A 222 20.05 5.38 -2.71
C TRP A 222 19.81 4.08 -1.94
N ALA A 223 19.18 4.18 -0.79
CA ALA A 223 18.64 3.05 -0.06
C ALA A 223 17.14 2.98 -0.38
N ALA A 224 16.70 1.90 -1.06
CA ALA A 224 15.32 1.80 -1.56
C ALA A 224 14.28 1.53 -0.44
N ASP A 225 14.58 2.00 0.79
CA ASP A 225 13.77 1.87 2.00
C ASP A 225 14.39 2.69 3.14
N ASP A 226 13.59 3.20 4.06
CA ASP A 226 14.05 4.02 5.17
C ASP A 226 14.76 3.23 6.28
N ASP A 227 14.36 1.99 6.53
CA ASP A 227 15.09 1.14 7.48
C ASP A 227 16.52 0.89 6.97
N MET A 228 16.70 0.65 5.67
CA MET A 228 18.03 0.55 5.07
C MET A 228 18.79 1.88 5.15
N MET A 229 18.14 3.02 4.92
CA MET A 229 18.74 4.35 5.06
C MET A 229 19.37 4.54 6.45
N VAL A 230 18.68 4.12 7.52
CA VAL A 230 19.22 4.21 8.88
C VAL A 230 20.48 3.36 9.05
N GLY A 231 20.50 2.14 8.48
CA GLY A 231 21.67 1.28 8.45
C GLY A 231 22.86 1.91 7.70
N VAL A 232 22.58 2.52 6.54
CA VAL A 232 23.55 3.26 5.73
C VAL A 232 24.18 4.42 6.50
N LEU A 233 23.35 5.27 7.13
CA LEU A 233 23.82 6.40 7.92
C LEU A 233 24.74 5.96 9.06
N LYS A 234 24.36 4.89 9.78
CA LYS A 234 25.18 4.31 10.84
C LYS A 234 26.57 3.86 10.34
N ALA A 235 26.62 3.21 9.17
CA ALA A 235 27.89 2.77 8.57
C ALA A 235 28.79 3.95 8.17
N ILE A 236 28.20 5.00 7.56
CA ILE A 236 28.92 6.23 7.18
C ILE A 236 29.52 6.92 8.43
N ASP A 237 28.72 7.04 9.49
CA ASP A 237 29.14 7.67 10.74
C ASP A 237 30.27 6.90 11.42
N GLN A 238 30.22 5.57 11.47
CA GLN A 238 31.28 4.72 12.01
C GLN A 238 32.59 4.84 11.22
N ALA A 239 32.46 4.89 9.89
CA ALA A 239 33.62 5.06 9.01
C ALA A 239 34.17 6.51 8.98
N LYS A 240 33.46 7.45 9.63
CA LYS A 240 33.77 8.90 9.63
C LYS A 240 33.92 9.48 8.22
N ARG A 241 33.16 8.96 7.25
CA ARG A 241 33.20 9.43 5.86
C ARG A 241 32.43 10.73 5.72
N THR A 242 33.02 11.70 5.04
CA THR A 242 32.47 13.04 4.84
C THR A 242 32.17 13.37 3.38
N ASP A 243 32.51 12.49 2.46
CA ASP A 243 32.31 12.63 1.02
C ASP A 243 30.86 12.33 0.62
N VAL A 244 30.12 11.46 1.36
CA VAL A 244 28.73 11.15 1.08
C VAL A 244 27.82 12.33 1.41
N LYS A 245 27.32 12.99 0.37
CA LYS A 245 26.52 14.23 0.49
C LYS A 245 25.04 13.95 0.62
N ILE A 246 24.56 12.87 -0.01
CA ILE A 246 23.13 12.52 -0.09
C ILE A 246 22.97 11.06 0.33
N VAL A 247 22.05 10.82 1.27
CA VAL A 247 21.48 9.50 1.55
C VAL A 247 19.97 9.62 1.36
N PHE A 248 19.46 8.97 0.32
CA PHE A 248 18.06 9.02 -0.03
C PHE A 248 17.42 7.68 0.37
N GLY A 249 16.40 7.72 1.20
CA GLY A 249 15.64 6.57 1.67
C GLY A 249 14.46 6.23 0.76
N GLY A 250 13.34 5.95 1.38
CA GLY A 250 12.06 5.71 0.72
C GLY A 250 11.02 5.16 1.68
N ALA A 251 9.81 5.55 1.45
CA ALA A 251 8.56 5.20 2.10
C ALA A 251 7.98 6.26 3.04
N GLY A 252 8.72 7.26 3.47
CA GLY A 252 8.23 8.34 4.32
C GLY A 252 8.07 7.91 5.78
N SER A 253 9.02 7.17 6.32
CA SER A 253 9.00 6.79 7.72
C SER A 253 9.05 8.02 8.65
N LYS A 254 8.53 7.85 9.84
CA LYS A 254 8.56 8.90 10.87
C LYS A 254 9.97 9.42 11.13
N GLU A 255 10.97 8.54 11.13
CA GLU A 255 12.38 8.92 11.33
C GLU A 255 12.92 9.73 10.15
N ALA A 256 12.70 9.27 8.90
CA ALA A 256 13.14 9.97 7.69
C ALA A 256 12.47 11.35 7.59
N VAL A 257 11.16 11.42 7.74
CA VAL A 257 10.39 12.67 7.69
C VAL A 257 10.85 13.65 8.77
N LYS A 258 11.11 13.15 10.00
CA LYS A 258 11.62 13.99 11.08
C LYS A 258 13.01 14.56 10.76
N ARG A 259 13.92 13.76 10.21
CA ARG A 259 15.26 14.23 9.77
C ARG A 259 15.15 15.37 8.76
N ILE A 260 14.24 15.23 7.78
CA ILE A 260 13.99 16.27 6.77
C ILE A 260 13.47 17.57 7.45
N MET A 261 12.49 17.44 8.37
CA MET A 261 11.94 18.59 9.11
C MET A 261 12.99 19.29 9.95
N ASP A 262 13.89 18.53 10.59
CA ASP A 262 14.95 19.04 11.43
C ASP A 262 16.13 19.62 10.60
N GLY A 263 16.17 19.40 9.28
CA GLY A 263 17.18 19.95 8.38
C GLY A 263 18.48 19.12 8.37
N ASP A 264 18.38 17.79 8.45
CA ASP A 264 19.53 16.89 8.26
C ASP A 264 20.23 17.18 6.93
N LYS A 265 21.57 17.27 6.96
CA LYS A 265 22.35 17.67 5.78
C LYS A 265 22.49 16.56 4.73
N ARG A 266 22.33 15.31 5.11
CA ARG A 266 22.44 14.14 4.21
C ARG A 266 21.06 13.60 3.80
N VAL A 267 20.06 13.71 4.67
CA VAL A 267 18.67 13.27 4.42
C VAL A 267 17.81 14.51 4.22
N GLN A 268 17.86 15.08 3.03
CA GLN A 268 17.18 16.34 2.70
C GLN A 268 15.81 16.12 2.05
N ALA A 269 15.60 14.92 1.52
CA ALA A 269 14.37 14.53 0.85
C ALA A 269 14.15 13.02 0.99
N ASP A 270 12.91 12.62 0.72
CA ASP A 270 12.47 11.24 0.68
C ASP A 270 11.38 11.07 -0.38
N VAL A 271 10.97 9.84 -0.65
CA VAL A 271 9.84 9.52 -1.52
C VAL A 271 8.74 8.80 -0.74
N SER A 272 7.49 9.25 -0.90
CA SER A 272 6.37 8.64 -0.18
C SER A 272 6.02 7.26 -0.72
N TYR A 273 5.84 6.30 0.18
CA TYR A 273 5.21 4.99 -0.04
C TYR A 273 4.70 4.50 1.31
N SER A 274 3.77 5.25 1.87
CA SER A 274 3.35 5.06 3.27
C SER A 274 2.62 3.74 3.48
N PRO A 275 2.91 2.98 4.54
CA PRO A 275 2.12 1.81 4.94
C PRO A 275 0.64 2.14 5.20
N LYS A 276 0.28 3.42 5.27
CA LYS A 276 -1.11 3.88 5.32
C LYS A 276 -1.96 3.43 4.13
N PHE A 277 -1.35 3.07 3.00
CA PHE A 277 -2.11 2.56 1.85
C PHE A 277 -2.97 1.33 2.19
N ILE A 278 -2.59 0.51 3.19
CA ILE A 278 -3.43 -0.59 3.66
C ILE A 278 -4.72 -0.10 4.31
N TYR A 279 -4.66 0.99 5.10
CA TYR A 279 -5.83 1.65 5.64
C TYR A 279 -6.75 2.12 4.50
N ASP A 280 -6.17 2.79 3.49
CA ASP A 280 -6.95 3.32 2.37
C ASP A 280 -7.59 2.18 1.55
N ALA A 281 -6.88 1.08 1.31
CA ALA A 281 -7.42 -0.10 0.62
C ALA A 281 -8.56 -0.79 1.41
N ILE A 282 -8.41 -0.93 2.72
CA ILE A 282 -9.46 -1.47 3.61
C ILE A 282 -10.69 -0.57 3.56
N LYS A 283 -10.51 0.73 3.69
CA LYS A 283 -11.60 1.73 3.64
C LYS A 283 -12.33 1.70 2.30
N LEU A 284 -11.59 1.80 1.20
CA LEU A 284 -12.15 1.75 -0.16
C LEU A 284 -12.96 0.46 -0.38
N THR A 285 -12.41 -0.70 0.01
CA THR A 285 -13.10 -1.98 -0.13
C THR A 285 -14.36 -2.06 0.72
N ALA A 286 -14.27 -1.66 1.99
CA ALA A 286 -15.41 -1.67 2.91
C ALA A 286 -16.55 -0.76 2.42
N GLU A 287 -16.23 0.50 2.06
CA GLU A 287 -17.22 1.47 1.58
C GLU A 287 -17.88 1.04 0.27
N ALA A 288 -17.11 0.49 -0.67
CA ALA A 288 -17.65 -0.05 -1.91
C ALA A 288 -18.60 -1.22 -1.63
N ARG A 289 -18.21 -2.18 -0.78
CA ARG A 289 -19.02 -3.35 -0.46
C ARG A 289 -20.28 -3.03 0.34
N LEU A 290 -20.23 -2.06 1.23
CA LEU A 290 -21.42 -1.56 1.95
C LEU A 290 -22.47 -0.96 1.00
N LYS A 291 -22.02 -0.39 -0.13
CA LYS A 291 -22.91 0.16 -1.18
C LYS A 291 -23.32 -0.88 -2.25
N GLY A 292 -22.74 -2.08 -2.21
CA GLY A 292 -22.90 -3.08 -3.28
C GLY A 292 -22.07 -2.80 -4.54
N ASP A 293 -21.16 -1.83 -4.47
CA ASP A 293 -20.31 -1.39 -5.58
C ASP A 293 -19.04 -2.25 -5.71
N LYS A 294 -18.35 -2.07 -6.85
CA LYS A 294 -17.00 -2.62 -7.11
C LYS A 294 -16.00 -1.48 -7.20
N LEU A 295 -14.77 -1.74 -6.77
CA LEU A 295 -13.67 -0.83 -7.01
C LEU A 295 -13.24 -0.85 -8.49
N PRO A 296 -12.54 0.20 -8.98
CA PRO A 296 -11.80 0.13 -10.22
C PRO A 296 -10.84 -1.08 -10.19
N PRO A 297 -10.60 -1.73 -11.34
CA PRO A 297 -9.69 -2.90 -11.39
C PRO A 297 -8.29 -2.62 -10.85
N THR A 298 -7.81 -1.37 -10.99
CA THR A 298 -6.52 -0.93 -10.46
C THR A 298 -6.65 0.48 -9.90
N THR A 299 -6.11 0.67 -8.70
CA THR A 299 -5.97 1.98 -8.03
C THR A 299 -4.51 2.16 -7.65
N ILE A 300 -3.83 3.12 -8.27
CA ILE A 300 -2.43 3.46 -7.95
C ILE A 300 -2.41 4.70 -7.05
N ILE A 301 -1.79 4.56 -5.89
CA ILE A 301 -1.55 5.65 -4.94
C ILE A 301 -0.25 6.32 -5.34
N PRO A 302 -0.25 7.62 -5.70
CA PRO A 302 0.95 8.28 -6.18
C PRO A 302 2.06 8.31 -5.14
N SER A 303 3.29 8.04 -5.58
CA SER A 303 4.50 8.37 -4.82
C SER A 303 4.90 9.82 -5.14
N VAL A 304 5.23 10.59 -4.11
CA VAL A 304 5.60 12.00 -4.25
C VAL A 304 6.90 12.29 -3.50
N LEU A 305 7.64 13.29 -3.98
CA LEU A 305 8.84 13.79 -3.31
C LEU A 305 8.45 14.48 -1.99
N ILE A 306 9.05 14.02 -0.90
CA ILE A 306 8.94 14.63 0.43
C ILE A 306 10.16 15.53 0.61
N THR A 307 9.92 16.81 0.89
CA THR A 307 10.94 17.80 1.21
C THR A 307 10.54 18.56 2.47
N LYS A 308 11.39 19.46 2.93
CA LYS A 308 11.08 20.30 4.11
C LYS A 308 9.74 21.06 3.97
N ASP A 309 9.37 21.41 2.73
CA ASP A 309 8.17 22.22 2.48
C ASP A 309 6.86 21.44 2.73
N ASN A 310 6.85 20.13 2.50
CA ASN A 310 5.66 19.30 2.64
C ASN A 310 5.77 18.16 3.68
N ALA A 311 6.93 17.99 4.32
CA ALA A 311 7.21 16.90 5.25
C ALA A 311 6.16 16.76 6.37
N LYS A 312 5.61 17.86 6.87
CA LYS A 312 4.57 17.83 7.92
C LYS A 312 3.31 17.02 7.52
N GLN A 313 3.00 16.94 6.22
CA GLN A 313 1.84 16.18 5.72
C GLN A 313 2.06 14.66 5.80
N PHE A 314 3.33 14.22 5.87
CA PHE A 314 3.75 12.83 5.93
C PHE A 314 4.21 12.39 7.32
N TYR A 315 4.19 13.30 8.31
CA TYR A 315 4.63 13.00 9.66
C TYR A 315 3.48 12.46 10.51
N PHE A 316 3.49 11.18 10.82
CA PHE A 316 2.50 10.49 11.64
C PHE A 316 3.12 10.08 12.99
N PRO A 317 3.09 10.95 14.02
CA PRO A 317 3.84 10.73 15.26
C PRO A 317 3.41 9.47 16.04
N ASN A 318 2.15 9.04 15.88
CA ASN A 318 1.60 7.87 16.54
C ASN A 318 1.83 6.56 15.75
N SER A 319 2.24 6.64 14.48
CA SER A 319 2.59 5.46 13.69
C SER A 319 3.92 4.87 14.17
N PRO A 320 4.08 3.53 14.19
CA PRO A 320 5.37 2.91 14.46
C PRO A 320 6.39 3.14 13.33
N PHE A 321 5.91 3.50 12.14
CA PHE A 321 6.70 3.76 10.94
C PHE A 321 6.60 5.21 10.50
#